data_c58fe9a5deb87fc7754a40320c326fff
#
_entry.id   c58fe9a5deb87fc7754a40320c326fff
#
_cell.length_a   1.000
_cell.length_b   1.000
_cell.length_c   1.000
_cell.angle_alpha   90.00
_cell.angle_beta   90.00
_cell.angle_gamma   90.00
#
_symmetry.space_group_name_H-M   'P 1'
#
loop_
_entity.id
_entity.type
_entity.pdbx_description
1 polymer ?
#
loop_
_entity_poly.entity_id
_entity_poly.type
_entity_poly.pdbx_seq_one_letter_code
_entity_poly.pdbx_strand_id
1 'polypeptide(L)'
;MAEAKKFGPYKGSKENGGRPIYVYKKKVGGKWVTTSKNKARADYESENGKIKSKDTTVDHKDNNHNNDSKGNLRAISRSKNTAKENKRRAGKKENEKWLIATRTQRLSVKRNFNSKYSKRVKHLVVWKKLLQK
;
A
#
# COMPACT_ATOMS: atom_id res chain seq x y z
N MET A 1 -35.72 -20.99 -10.63
CA MET A 1 -34.95 -19.71 -10.78
C MET A 1 -33.79 -19.94 -11.69
N ALA A 2 -33.58 -19.10 -12.69
CA ALA A 2 -32.43 -19.26 -13.58
C ALA A 2 -31.14 -18.97 -12.81
N GLU A 3 -30.24 -19.95 -12.76
CA GLU A 3 -28.94 -19.81 -12.13
C GLU A 3 -28.10 -18.75 -12.84
N ALA A 4 -27.43 -17.91 -12.07
CA ALA A 4 -26.53 -16.91 -12.61
C ALA A 4 -25.23 -17.57 -13.07
N LYS A 5 -24.89 -17.41 -14.34
CA LYS A 5 -23.60 -17.89 -14.87
C LYS A 5 -22.47 -16.99 -14.41
N LYS A 6 -21.41 -17.57 -13.82
CA LYS A 6 -20.20 -16.88 -13.34
C LYS A 6 -19.09 -16.95 -14.38
N PHE A 7 -18.44 -15.83 -14.64
CA PHE A 7 -17.32 -15.71 -15.59
C PHE A 7 -16.14 -14.96 -14.93
N GLY A 8 -14.92 -15.27 -15.33
CA GLY A 8 -13.69 -14.68 -14.82
C GLY A 8 -12.86 -15.63 -13.97
N PRO A 9 -11.88 -15.12 -13.23
CA PRO A 9 -11.71 -13.70 -12.87
C PRO A 9 -11.14 -12.83 -14.00
N TYR A 10 -11.63 -11.61 -14.10
CA TYR A 10 -11.13 -10.60 -15.03
C TYR A 10 -10.43 -9.48 -14.25
N LYS A 11 -9.51 -8.77 -14.92
CA LYS A 11 -8.89 -7.57 -14.33
C LYS A 11 -9.95 -6.47 -14.20
N GLY A 12 -10.06 -5.88 -13.01
CA GLY A 12 -10.96 -4.76 -12.77
C GLY A 12 -10.47 -3.44 -13.37
N SER A 13 -11.35 -2.44 -13.38
CA SER A 13 -11.02 -1.09 -13.85
C SER A 13 -9.96 -0.40 -12.98
N LYS A 14 -9.34 0.66 -13.50
CA LYS A 14 -8.41 1.52 -12.73
C LYS A 14 -9.08 2.12 -11.49
N GLU A 15 -10.35 2.49 -11.59
CA GLU A 15 -11.16 3.02 -10.47
C GLU A 15 -11.32 2.01 -9.33
N ASN A 16 -11.40 0.73 -9.66
CA ASN A 16 -11.40 -0.36 -8.68
C ASN A 16 -9.98 -0.76 -8.21
N GLY A 17 -8.95 0.01 -8.58
CA GLY A 17 -7.56 -0.29 -8.25
C GLY A 17 -7.01 -1.53 -8.98
N GLY A 18 -7.60 -1.93 -10.11
CA GLY A 18 -7.21 -3.11 -10.89
C GLY A 18 -7.52 -4.44 -10.21
N ARG A 19 -8.31 -4.44 -9.13
CA ARG A 19 -8.66 -5.66 -8.36
C ARG A 19 -9.42 -6.64 -9.22
N PRO A 20 -9.15 -7.96 -9.11
CA PRO A 20 -9.85 -8.97 -9.90
C PRO A 20 -11.34 -9.00 -9.57
N ILE A 21 -12.16 -9.20 -10.61
CA ILE A 21 -13.62 -9.24 -10.54
C ILE A 21 -14.18 -10.51 -11.17
N TYR A 22 -15.30 -10.98 -10.66
CA TYR A 22 -16.18 -11.93 -11.36
C TYR A 22 -17.35 -11.19 -12.00
N VAL A 23 -17.78 -11.66 -13.15
CA VAL A 23 -18.96 -11.19 -13.86
C VAL A 23 -20.04 -12.25 -13.78
N TYR A 24 -21.23 -11.87 -13.40
CA TYR A 24 -22.39 -12.74 -13.31
C TYR A 24 -23.45 -12.32 -14.32
N LYS A 25 -23.92 -13.27 -15.11
CA LYS A 25 -25.04 -13.07 -16.05
C LYS A 25 -26.21 -13.94 -15.64
N LYS A 26 -27.38 -13.33 -15.47
CA LYS A 26 -28.63 -14.03 -15.21
C LYS A 26 -29.75 -13.50 -16.08
N LYS A 27 -30.71 -14.32 -16.42
CA LYS A 27 -31.89 -13.93 -17.16
C LYS A 27 -33.00 -13.54 -16.17
N VAL A 28 -33.49 -12.33 -16.27
CA VAL A 28 -34.62 -11.81 -15.43
C VAL A 28 -35.65 -11.22 -16.34
N GLY A 29 -36.89 -11.73 -16.26
CA GLY A 29 -38.00 -11.27 -17.12
C GLY A 29 -37.67 -11.31 -18.62
N GLY A 30 -37.02 -12.36 -19.10
CA GLY A 30 -36.64 -12.51 -20.51
C GLY A 30 -35.36 -11.73 -20.95
N LYS A 31 -34.87 -10.79 -20.11
CA LYS A 31 -33.70 -9.96 -20.41
C LYS A 31 -32.45 -10.45 -19.66
N TRP A 32 -31.27 -10.33 -20.29
CA TRP A 32 -30.02 -10.63 -19.66
C TRP A 32 -29.55 -9.46 -18.78
N VAL A 33 -29.34 -9.73 -17.50
CA VAL A 33 -28.77 -8.77 -16.53
C VAL A 33 -27.35 -9.19 -16.22
N THR A 34 -26.42 -8.26 -16.38
CA THR A 34 -24.99 -8.45 -16.07
C THR A 34 -24.64 -7.67 -14.81
N THR A 35 -24.00 -8.33 -13.85
CA THR A 35 -23.50 -7.70 -12.62
C THR A 35 -22.05 -8.12 -12.40
N SER A 36 -21.26 -7.27 -11.73
CA SER A 36 -19.90 -7.61 -11.35
C SER A 36 -19.71 -7.58 -9.83
N LYS A 37 -18.78 -8.37 -9.34
CA LYS A 37 -18.43 -8.43 -7.92
C LYS A 37 -16.92 -8.63 -7.78
N ASN A 38 -16.29 -7.93 -6.84
CA ASN A 38 -14.86 -8.14 -6.53
C ASN A 38 -14.63 -9.60 -6.15
N LYS A 39 -13.55 -10.19 -6.70
CA LYS A 39 -13.19 -11.59 -6.49
C LYS A 39 -13.08 -11.92 -5.01
N ALA A 40 -12.32 -11.14 -4.22
CA ALA A 40 -12.16 -11.33 -2.79
C ALA A 40 -13.50 -11.42 -2.04
N ARG A 41 -14.46 -10.53 -2.38
CA ARG A 41 -15.80 -10.58 -1.78
C ARG A 41 -16.59 -11.82 -2.20
N ALA A 42 -16.50 -12.20 -3.47
CA ALA A 42 -17.21 -13.38 -3.97
C ALA A 42 -16.67 -14.68 -3.35
N ASP A 43 -15.36 -14.79 -3.23
CA ASP A 43 -14.69 -15.94 -2.62
C ASP A 43 -14.99 -16.03 -1.11
N TYR A 44 -14.93 -14.90 -0.40
CA TYR A 44 -15.31 -14.83 1.01
C TYR A 44 -16.78 -15.25 1.24
N GLU A 45 -17.71 -14.72 0.42
CA GLU A 45 -19.12 -15.03 0.53
C GLU A 45 -19.46 -16.48 0.15
N SER A 46 -18.68 -17.11 -0.72
CA SER A 46 -18.88 -18.53 -1.06
C SER A 46 -18.55 -19.48 0.10
N GLU A 47 -17.67 -19.05 1.00
CA GLU A 47 -17.24 -19.86 2.15
C GLU A 47 -17.99 -19.53 3.44
N ASN A 48 -18.25 -18.24 3.68
CA ASN A 48 -18.77 -17.75 4.95
C ASN A 48 -20.24 -17.28 4.85
N GLY A 49 -20.85 -17.41 3.68
CA GLY A 49 -22.19 -16.93 3.43
C GLY A 49 -22.26 -15.45 3.04
N LYS A 50 -23.39 -15.04 2.53
CA LYS A 50 -23.63 -13.73 1.92
C LYS A 50 -23.55 -12.60 2.95
N ILE A 51 -22.76 -11.56 2.68
CA ILE A 51 -22.70 -10.37 3.52
C ILE A 51 -23.96 -9.53 3.31
N LYS A 52 -24.81 -9.47 4.32
CA LYS A 52 -26.09 -8.74 4.29
C LYS A 52 -25.93 -7.23 4.49
N SER A 53 -24.97 -6.81 5.31
CA SER A 53 -24.76 -5.39 5.64
C SER A 53 -24.02 -4.66 4.54
N LYS A 54 -24.50 -3.47 4.17
CA LYS A 54 -23.83 -2.54 3.24
C LYS A 54 -22.57 -1.92 3.83
N ASP A 55 -22.48 -1.84 5.16
CA ASP A 55 -21.34 -1.26 5.87
C ASP A 55 -20.20 -2.25 6.08
N THR A 56 -20.39 -3.51 5.72
CA THR A 56 -19.37 -4.54 5.82
C THR A 56 -18.63 -4.68 4.49
N THR A 57 -17.31 -4.69 4.57
CA THR A 57 -16.40 -4.90 3.44
C THR A 57 -15.48 -6.09 3.72
N VAL A 58 -14.96 -6.71 2.68
CA VAL A 58 -13.92 -7.73 2.79
C VAL A 58 -12.56 -7.06 2.72
N ASP A 59 -11.73 -7.33 3.72
CA ASP A 59 -10.36 -6.80 3.88
C ASP A 59 -9.34 -7.92 3.76
N HIS A 60 -8.19 -7.61 3.19
CA HIS A 60 -7.02 -8.48 3.17
C HIS A 60 -6.16 -8.21 4.42
N LYS A 61 -5.92 -9.23 5.24
CA LYS A 61 -5.16 -9.10 6.50
C LYS A 61 -3.74 -8.60 6.26
N ASP A 62 -3.09 -9.07 5.20
CA ASP A 62 -1.72 -8.72 4.79
C ASP A 62 -1.62 -7.42 3.98
N ASN A 63 -2.74 -6.73 3.72
CA ASN A 63 -2.84 -5.56 2.84
C ASN A 63 -2.47 -5.82 1.36
N ASN A 64 -2.32 -7.07 0.95
CA ASN A 64 -2.08 -7.47 -0.43
C ASN A 64 -3.40 -7.88 -1.10
N HIS A 65 -3.96 -7.01 -1.92
CA HIS A 65 -5.23 -7.25 -2.61
C HIS A 65 -5.16 -8.31 -3.73
N ASN A 66 -3.99 -8.87 -4.01
CA ASN A 66 -3.83 -9.99 -4.93
C ASN A 66 -3.82 -11.35 -4.21
N ASN A 67 -3.74 -11.35 -2.88
CA ASN A 67 -3.75 -12.56 -2.06
C ASN A 67 -5.15 -12.87 -1.52
N ASP A 68 -5.98 -13.54 -2.33
CA ASP A 68 -7.34 -13.94 -1.97
C ASP A 68 -7.40 -15.30 -1.26
N SER A 69 -6.32 -15.75 -0.62
CA SER A 69 -6.32 -17.00 0.15
C SER A 69 -7.33 -16.95 1.30
N LYS A 70 -7.95 -18.09 1.61
CA LYS A 70 -9.04 -18.23 2.61
C LYS A 70 -8.69 -17.60 3.97
N GLY A 71 -7.50 -17.87 4.49
CA GLY A 71 -7.05 -17.36 5.77
C GLY A 71 -6.74 -15.86 5.79
N ASN A 72 -6.55 -15.25 4.62
CA ASN A 72 -6.18 -13.84 4.47
C ASN A 72 -7.39 -12.89 4.39
N LEU A 73 -8.56 -13.39 4.02
CA LEU A 73 -9.80 -12.59 3.89
C LEU A 73 -10.56 -12.53 5.20
N ARG A 74 -11.10 -11.36 5.52
CA ARG A 74 -11.99 -11.14 6.67
C ARG A 74 -13.05 -10.09 6.37
N ALA A 75 -14.23 -10.23 6.99
CA ALA A 75 -15.27 -9.21 6.95
C ALA A 75 -15.06 -8.21 8.08
N ILE A 76 -14.99 -6.93 7.77
CA ILE A 76 -14.88 -5.83 8.74
C ILE A 76 -15.75 -4.67 8.33
N SER A 77 -16.09 -3.78 9.28
CA SER A 77 -16.85 -2.56 8.94
C SER A 77 -16.00 -1.61 8.07
N ARG A 78 -16.66 -0.83 7.22
CA ARG A 78 -16.02 0.17 6.38
C ARG A 78 -15.19 1.17 7.21
N SER A 79 -15.71 1.60 8.36
CA SER A 79 -15.00 2.51 9.27
C SER A 79 -13.68 1.93 9.77
N LYS A 80 -13.67 0.66 10.20
CA LYS A 80 -12.44 -0.04 10.61
C LYS A 80 -11.45 -0.19 9.46
N ASN A 81 -11.93 -0.50 8.26
CA ASN A 81 -11.08 -0.62 7.09
C ASN A 81 -10.44 0.72 6.71
N THR A 82 -11.22 1.80 6.74
CA THR A 82 -10.71 3.17 6.50
C THR A 82 -9.69 3.58 7.57
N ALA A 83 -9.96 3.31 8.85
CA ALA A 83 -9.03 3.60 9.94
C ALA A 83 -7.70 2.82 9.80
N LYS A 84 -7.76 1.55 9.40
CA LYS A 84 -6.58 0.72 9.10
C LYS A 84 -5.73 1.35 7.99
N GLU A 85 -6.36 1.75 6.89
CA GLU A 85 -5.66 2.37 5.75
C GLU A 85 -5.08 3.74 6.10
N ASN A 86 -5.79 4.55 6.88
CA ASN A 86 -5.29 5.85 7.35
C ASN A 86 -4.05 5.68 8.24
N LYS A 87 -4.04 4.71 9.18
CA LYS A 87 -2.86 4.37 9.98
C LYS A 87 -1.69 3.92 9.12
N ARG A 88 -1.94 3.06 8.14
CA ARG A 88 -0.90 2.59 7.20
C ARG A 88 -0.27 3.74 6.42
N ARG A 89 -1.08 4.69 5.94
CA ARG A 89 -0.62 5.89 5.22
C ARG A 89 0.14 6.85 6.13
N ALA A 90 -0.32 7.05 7.36
CA ALA A 90 0.36 7.88 8.35
C ALA A 90 1.75 7.33 8.69
N GLY A 91 1.87 6.03 8.98
CA GLY A 91 3.15 5.38 9.23
C GLY A 91 4.15 5.49 8.07
N LYS A 92 3.69 5.41 6.82
CA LYS A 92 4.57 5.67 5.66
C LYS A 92 5.11 7.09 5.63
N LYS A 93 4.26 8.10 5.89
CA LYS A 93 4.68 9.51 5.93
C LYS A 93 5.69 9.79 7.05
N GLU A 94 5.52 9.18 8.22
CA GLU A 94 6.48 9.29 9.32
C GLU A 94 7.83 8.68 8.97
N ASN A 95 7.84 7.49 8.39
CA ASN A 95 9.06 6.83 7.93
C ASN A 95 9.80 7.67 6.87
N GLU A 96 9.09 8.29 5.93
CA GLU A 96 9.67 9.18 4.94
C GLU A 96 10.29 10.43 5.60
N LYS A 97 9.60 11.06 6.56
CA LYS A 97 10.13 12.19 7.33
C LYS A 97 11.39 11.82 8.10
N TRP A 98 11.40 10.64 8.74
CA TRP A 98 12.57 10.16 9.47
C TRP A 98 13.76 9.89 8.55
N LEU A 99 13.55 9.28 7.39
CA LEU A 99 14.59 9.05 6.38
C LEU A 99 15.19 10.36 5.86
N ILE A 100 14.37 11.40 5.63
CA ILE A 100 14.83 12.72 5.21
C ILE A 100 15.65 13.37 6.32
N ALA A 101 15.17 13.35 7.56
CA ALA A 101 15.88 13.90 8.72
C ALA A 101 17.26 13.26 8.94
N THR A 102 17.34 11.93 8.90
CA THR A 102 18.62 11.20 9.04
C THR A 102 19.58 11.48 7.90
N ARG A 103 19.09 11.62 6.67
CA ARG A 103 19.90 12.01 5.53
C ARG A 103 20.48 13.41 5.70
N THR A 104 19.68 14.36 6.18
CA THR A 104 20.12 15.74 6.44
C THR A 104 21.17 15.80 7.55
N GLN A 105 21.01 15.04 8.64
CA GLN A 105 22.00 14.93 9.70
C GLN A 105 23.34 14.34 9.19
N ARG A 106 23.29 13.29 8.38
CA ARG A 106 24.51 12.70 7.77
C ARG A 106 25.26 13.70 6.89
N LEU A 107 24.56 14.54 6.15
CA LEU A 107 25.16 15.57 5.30
C LEU A 107 25.78 16.71 6.12
N SER A 108 25.16 17.10 7.25
CA SER A 108 25.70 18.11 8.16
C SER A 108 26.97 17.63 8.85
N VAL A 109 27.02 16.39 9.32
CA VAL A 109 28.22 15.77 9.90
C VAL A 109 29.36 15.70 8.89
N LYS A 110 29.10 15.30 7.64
CA LYS A 110 30.12 15.30 6.58
C LYS A 110 30.64 16.69 6.29
N ARG A 111 29.80 17.71 6.25
CA ARG A 111 30.22 19.12 6.03
C ARG A 111 31.13 19.63 7.16
N ASN A 112 30.74 19.35 8.41
CA ASN A 112 31.54 19.74 9.58
C ASN A 112 32.87 19.02 9.64
N PHE A 113 32.93 17.73 9.29
CA PHE A 113 34.17 16.96 9.23
C PHE A 113 35.12 17.54 8.16
N ASN A 114 34.63 17.77 6.95
CA ASN A 114 35.45 18.35 5.87
C ASN A 114 35.94 19.76 6.20
N SER A 115 35.13 20.60 6.85
CA SER A 115 35.55 21.94 7.32
C SER A 115 36.67 21.86 8.35
N LYS A 116 36.60 20.95 9.32
CA LYS A 116 37.64 20.73 10.33
C LYS A 116 38.95 20.24 9.71
N TYR A 117 38.90 19.32 8.78
CA TYR A 117 40.08 18.80 8.09
C TYR A 117 40.71 19.84 7.17
N SER A 118 39.93 20.62 6.45
CA SER A 118 40.43 21.70 5.59
C SER A 118 41.20 22.76 6.39
N LYS A 119 40.76 23.12 7.59
CA LYS A 119 41.48 24.05 8.49
C LYS A 119 42.79 23.45 8.99
N ARG A 120 42.83 22.16 9.35
CA ARG A 120 44.05 21.47 9.79
C ARG A 120 45.12 21.38 8.68
N VAL A 121 44.71 21.06 7.46
CA VAL A 121 45.64 20.96 6.31
C VAL A 121 46.22 22.34 5.98
N LYS A 122 45.44 23.41 6.04
CA LYS A 122 45.97 24.78 5.84
C LYS A 122 47.01 25.16 6.90
N HIS A 123 46.80 24.77 8.15
CA HIS A 123 47.81 25.02 9.23
C HIS A 123 49.10 24.25 8.99
N LEU A 124 49.03 22.98 8.60
CA LEU A 124 50.22 22.16 8.30
C LEU A 124 51.02 22.70 7.11
N VAL A 125 50.39 23.24 6.08
CA VAL A 125 51.08 23.85 4.91
C VAL A 125 51.77 25.15 5.32
N VAL A 126 51.21 25.98 6.19
CA VAL A 126 51.83 27.18 6.70
C VAL A 126 53.05 26.86 7.55
N TRP A 127 53.01 25.88 8.42
CA TRP A 127 54.18 25.42 9.23
C TRP A 127 55.33 24.89 8.39
N LYS A 128 55.02 24.10 7.34
CA LYS A 128 56.10 23.61 6.42
C LYS A 128 56.79 24.74 5.67
N LYS A 129 56.11 25.82 5.31
CA LYS A 129 56.73 26.99 4.66
C LYS A 129 57.60 27.82 5.61
N LEU A 130 57.32 27.84 6.92
CA LEU A 130 58.13 28.52 7.93
C LEU A 130 59.42 27.77 8.31
N LEU A 131 59.47 26.44 8.13
CA LEU A 131 60.64 25.62 8.42
C LEU A 131 61.64 25.52 7.25
N GLN A 132 61.34 26.12 6.10
CA GLN A 132 62.27 26.16 4.92
C GLN A 132 62.93 27.50 4.72
N LYS A 133 62.90 28.40 5.70
CA LYS A 133 63.78 29.61 5.78
C LYS A 133 64.83 29.44 6.87
#